data_873c7ef65fa9cdf09918794c0c55f6db
#
_entry.id   873c7ef65fa9cdf09918794c0c55f6db
#
_cell.length_a   1.000
_cell.length_b   1.000
_cell.length_c   1.000
_cell.angle_alpha   90.00
_cell.angle_beta   90.00
_cell.angle_gamma   90.00
#
_symmetry.space_group_name_H-M   'P 1'
#
loop_
_entity.id
_entity.type
_entity.pdbx_description
1 polymer ?
#
loop_
_entity_poly.entity_id
_entity_poly.type
_entity_poly.pdbx_seq_one_letter_code
_entity_poly.pdbx_strand_id
1 'polypeptide(L)'
;MNIHEYQAKQLFERFGVATPKGIAAATAQEAAQTARNMGLSQYVVKAQGHAGGRGKGTFKNGFKGGVHVVKSVEEVEEVAGKMLNQVLVTKQTGETGKLVSKIMVAEAVDLKKECYFAILQDRARECPVIVASTEGGMDIEEVAATRPEAIIREHIDPALRILPFQA
;
A
#
# COMPACT_ATOMS: atom_id res chain seq x y z
N MET A 1 -1.50 13.48 9.23
CA MET A 1 -2.56 12.47 9.52
C MET A 1 -2.19 11.21 8.75
N ASN A 2 -2.13 10.07 9.41
CA ASN A 2 -1.80 8.80 8.76
C ASN A 2 -3.09 8.03 8.53
N ILE A 3 -3.34 7.62 7.29
CA ILE A 3 -4.48 6.79 6.91
C ILE A 3 -3.98 5.42 6.42
N HIS A 4 -4.82 4.40 6.51
CA HIS A 4 -4.52 3.07 5.96
C HIS A 4 -4.72 3.04 4.45
N GLU A 5 -4.12 2.05 3.78
CA GLU A 5 -4.23 1.86 2.33
C GLU A 5 -5.69 1.78 1.85
N TYR A 6 -6.56 1.05 2.56
CA TYR A 6 -7.97 0.96 2.20
C TYR A 6 -8.70 2.32 2.28
N GLN A 7 -8.33 3.19 3.23
CA GLN A 7 -8.89 4.53 3.36
C GLN A 7 -8.38 5.45 2.24
N ALA A 8 -7.10 5.33 1.87
CA ALA A 8 -6.54 6.04 0.73
C ALA A 8 -7.24 5.66 -0.58
N LYS A 9 -7.50 4.36 -0.80
CA LYS A 9 -8.27 3.88 -1.97
C LYS A 9 -9.67 4.49 -2.02
N GLN A 10 -10.39 4.52 -0.91
CA GLN A 10 -11.72 5.15 -0.83
C GLN A 10 -11.67 6.64 -1.20
N LEU A 11 -10.61 7.36 -0.80
CA LEU A 11 -10.41 8.75 -1.20
C LEU A 11 -10.12 8.86 -2.70
N PHE A 12 -9.25 8.03 -3.24
CA PHE A 12 -8.96 8.01 -4.68
C PHE A 12 -10.21 7.78 -5.52
N GLU A 13 -11.03 6.80 -5.15
CA GLU A 13 -12.31 6.53 -5.81
C GLU A 13 -13.25 7.75 -5.79
N ARG A 14 -13.33 8.46 -4.65
CA ARG A 14 -14.15 9.70 -4.55
C ARG A 14 -13.68 10.81 -5.48
N PHE A 15 -12.40 10.84 -5.84
CA PHE A 15 -11.83 11.80 -6.77
C PHE A 15 -11.64 11.25 -8.19
N GLY A 16 -12.25 10.11 -8.50
CA GLY A 16 -12.22 9.51 -9.84
C GLY A 16 -10.88 8.89 -10.23
N VAL A 17 -9.98 8.66 -9.27
CA VAL A 17 -8.73 7.96 -9.51
C VAL A 17 -9.00 6.46 -9.48
N ALA A 18 -8.72 5.77 -10.59
CA ALA A 18 -8.92 4.34 -10.69
C ALA A 18 -7.99 3.57 -9.73
N THR A 19 -8.57 2.67 -8.95
CA THR A 19 -7.83 1.77 -8.06
C THR A 19 -8.37 0.34 -8.18
N PRO A 20 -7.54 -0.70 -8.00
CA PRO A 20 -8.05 -2.05 -7.86
C PRO A 20 -9.03 -2.11 -6.68
N LYS A 21 -10.14 -2.82 -6.82
CA LYS A 21 -11.12 -2.97 -5.72
C LYS A 21 -10.44 -3.53 -4.48
N GLY A 22 -10.79 -3.00 -3.31
CA GLY A 22 -10.21 -3.46 -2.05
C GLY A 22 -11.11 -3.11 -0.87
N ILE A 23 -11.45 -4.10 -0.05
CA ILE A 23 -12.37 -3.97 1.08
C ILE A 23 -11.64 -4.42 2.35
N ALA A 24 -11.71 -3.60 3.40
CA ALA A 24 -11.14 -3.92 4.70
C ALA A 24 -12.03 -4.89 5.47
N ALA A 25 -11.41 -5.80 6.22
CA ALA A 25 -12.07 -6.72 7.13
C ALA A 25 -11.34 -6.73 8.48
N ALA A 26 -12.10 -6.90 9.57
CA ALA A 26 -11.58 -6.96 10.93
C ALA A 26 -11.55 -8.40 11.48
N THR A 27 -12.21 -9.35 10.82
CA THR A 27 -12.20 -10.77 11.15
C THR A 27 -11.90 -11.63 9.93
N ALA A 28 -11.45 -12.86 10.15
CA ALA A 28 -11.19 -13.80 9.06
C ALA A 28 -12.49 -14.16 8.32
N GLN A 29 -13.60 -14.27 9.03
CA GLN A 29 -14.93 -14.55 8.48
C GLN A 29 -15.42 -13.39 7.59
N GLU A 30 -15.23 -12.13 8.01
CA GLU A 30 -15.51 -10.96 7.19
C GLU A 30 -14.65 -10.95 5.91
N ALA A 31 -13.38 -11.33 6.01
CA ALA A 31 -12.49 -11.45 4.87
C ALA A 31 -12.98 -12.49 3.87
N ALA A 32 -13.36 -13.68 4.35
CA ALA A 32 -13.92 -14.74 3.54
C ALA A 32 -15.24 -14.32 2.87
N GLN A 33 -16.13 -13.66 3.62
CA GLN A 33 -17.38 -13.16 3.05
C GLN A 33 -17.15 -12.09 1.99
N THR A 34 -16.17 -11.20 2.22
CA THR A 34 -15.74 -10.19 1.23
C THR A 34 -15.24 -10.86 -0.05
N ALA A 35 -14.40 -11.88 0.06
CA ALA A 35 -13.89 -12.62 -1.08
C ALA A 35 -15.02 -13.30 -1.88
N ARG A 36 -15.98 -13.95 -1.19
CA ARG A 36 -17.17 -14.52 -1.85
C ARG A 36 -17.96 -13.48 -2.62
N ASN A 37 -18.20 -12.31 -2.02
CA ASN A 37 -18.94 -11.21 -2.65
C ASN A 37 -18.19 -10.61 -3.85
N MET A 38 -16.86 -10.62 -3.83
CA MET A 38 -16.04 -10.16 -4.96
C MET A 38 -16.06 -11.14 -6.14
N GLY A 39 -16.17 -12.46 -5.88
CA GLY A 39 -16.30 -13.50 -6.92
C GLY A 39 -15.12 -13.57 -7.89
N LEU A 40 -13.89 -13.30 -7.42
CA LEU A 40 -12.69 -13.27 -8.25
C LEU A 40 -11.95 -14.62 -8.24
N SER A 41 -11.13 -14.84 -9.24
CA SER A 41 -10.27 -16.04 -9.34
C SER A 41 -8.99 -15.94 -8.53
N GLN A 42 -8.59 -14.71 -8.18
CA GLN A 42 -7.42 -14.42 -7.34
C GLN A 42 -7.67 -13.19 -6.47
N TYR A 43 -7.13 -13.23 -5.28
CA TYR A 43 -7.23 -12.16 -4.29
C TYR A 43 -5.86 -11.78 -3.76
N VAL A 44 -5.72 -10.55 -3.30
CA VAL A 44 -4.56 -10.11 -2.53
C VAL A 44 -5.03 -9.78 -1.11
N VAL A 45 -4.50 -10.49 -0.13
CA VAL A 45 -4.74 -10.21 1.30
C VAL A 45 -3.59 -9.36 1.82
N LYS A 46 -3.89 -8.13 2.26
CA LYS A 46 -2.89 -7.15 2.69
C LYS A 46 -3.12 -6.73 4.14
N ALA A 47 -2.13 -6.94 5.00
CA ALA A 47 -2.13 -6.37 6.35
C ALA A 47 -2.25 -4.84 6.29
N GLN A 48 -3.14 -4.27 7.10
CA GLN A 48 -3.30 -2.83 7.22
C GLN A 48 -2.55 -2.33 8.45
N GLY A 49 -1.48 -1.60 8.23
CA GLY A 49 -0.63 -1.05 9.29
C GLY A 49 0.11 0.18 8.77
N HIS A 50 0.37 1.15 9.68
CA HIS A 50 1.17 2.34 9.36
C HIS A 50 2.66 2.00 9.33
N ALA A 51 3.07 1.18 8.38
CA ALA A 51 4.45 0.79 8.14
C ALA A 51 4.66 0.43 6.66
N GLY A 52 5.77 0.85 6.11
CA GLY A 52 6.25 0.38 4.81
C GLY A 52 6.91 -0.99 4.91
N GLY A 53 7.16 -1.62 3.75
CA GLY A 53 7.83 -2.91 3.68
C GLY A 53 7.01 -4.09 4.21
N ARG A 54 5.68 -3.97 4.31
CA ARG A 54 4.79 -5.00 4.86
C ARG A 54 4.94 -6.35 4.16
N GLY A 55 5.15 -6.36 2.84
CA GLY A 55 5.33 -7.61 2.08
C GLY A 55 6.54 -8.43 2.50
N LYS A 56 7.60 -7.78 2.98
CA LYS A 56 8.84 -8.40 3.47
C LYS A 56 8.89 -8.54 4.99
N GLY A 57 7.85 -8.12 5.72
CA GLY A 57 7.77 -8.19 7.17
C GLY A 57 7.55 -9.61 7.68
N THR A 58 7.70 -9.80 8.98
CA THR A 58 7.41 -11.06 9.67
C THR A 58 6.54 -10.77 10.88
N PHE A 59 5.50 -11.55 11.06
CA PHE A 59 4.66 -11.47 12.25
C PHE A 59 5.33 -12.15 13.45
N LYS A 60 5.05 -11.70 14.67
CA LYS A 60 5.61 -12.31 15.88
C LYS A 60 5.19 -13.77 16.10
N ASN A 61 4.11 -14.22 15.45
CA ASN A 61 3.72 -15.64 15.41
C ASN A 61 4.52 -16.48 14.39
N GLY A 62 5.53 -15.90 13.72
CA GLY A 62 6.36 -16.56 12.72
C GLY A 62 5.82 -16.52 11.29
N PHE A 63 4.59 -16.03 11.06
CA PHE A 63 4.03 -15.90 9.72
C PHE A 63 4.77 -14.83 8.93
N LYS A 64 5.22 -15.15 7.71
CA LYS A 64 6.04 -14.28 6.88
C LYS A 64 5.19 -13.57 5.84
N GLY A 65 5.46 -12.28 5.65
CA GLY A 65 4.78 -11.44 4.66
C GLY A 65 3.43 -10.89 5.14
N GLY A 66 3.21 -9.60 4.95
CA GLY A 66 1.92 -8.95 5.18
C GLY A 66 1.14 -8.69 3.89
N VAL A 67 1.55 -9.32 2.77
CA VAL A 67 0.87 -9.27 1.47
C VAL A 67 0.95 -10.66 0.84
N HIS A 68 -0.21 -11.26 0.57
CA HIS A 68 -0.31 -12.59 -0.02
C HIS A 68 -1.29 -12.61 -1.17
N VAL A 69 -0.89 -13.24 -2.27
CA VAL A 69 -1.79 -13.58 -3.38
C VAL A 69 -2.33 -14.98 -3.13
N VAL A 70 -3.64 -15.13 -3.16
CA VAL A 70 -4.35 -16.37 -2.89
C VAL A 70 -5.43 -16.62 -3.94
N LYS A 71 -5.83 -17.89 -4.12
CA LYS A 71 -6.71 -18.32 -5.23
C LYS A 71 -8.07 -18.82 -4.78
N SER A 72 -8.30 -18.93 -3.48
CA SER A 72 -9.59 -19.39 -2.95
C SER A 72 -10.05 -18.55 -1.75
N VAL A 73 -11.32 -18.64 -1.44
CA VAL A 73 -11.93 -17.99 -0.26
C VAL A 73 -11.38 -18.58 1.04
N GLU A 74 -11.14 -19.87 1.05
CA GLU A 74 -10.58 -20.61 2.20
C GLU A 74 -9.17 -20.12 2.50
N GLU A 75 -8.34 -19.93 1.47
CA GLU A 75 -7.01 -19.35 1.63
C GLU A 75 -7.07 -17.89 2.13
N VAL A 76 -8.06 -17.09 1.67
CA VAL A 76 -8.27 -15.73 2.20
C VAL A 76 -8.55 -15.78 3.69
N GLU A 77 -9.44 -16.67 4.16
CA GLU A 77 -9.79 -16.83 5.56
C GLU A 77 -8.58 -17.26 6.41
N GLU A 78 -7.83 -18.26 5.92
CA GLU A 78 -6.66 -18.78 6.59
C GLU A 78 -5.56 -17.69 6.76
N VAL A 79 -5.23 -17.00 5.67
CA VAL A 79 -4.22 -15.94 5.67
C VAL A 79 -4.65 -14.77 6.55
N ALA A 80 -5.92 -14.35 6.46
CA ALA A 80 -6.47 -13.31 7.33
C ALA A 80 -6.36 -13.68 8.80
N GLY A 81 -6.68 -14.94 9.16
CA GLY A 81 -6.55 -15.44 10.53
C GLY A 81 -5.12 -15.42 11.07
N LYS A 82 -4.13 -15.68 10.20
CA LYS A 82 -2.70 -15.62 10.57
C LYS A 82 -2.17 -14.21 10.77
N MET A 83 -2.81 -13.20 10.15
CA MET A 83 -2.38 -11.80 10.21
C MET A 83 -3.11 -10.97 11.26
N LEU A 84 -4.42 -11.19 11.42
CA LEU A 84 -5.25 -10.39 12.31
C LEU A 84 -4.85 -10.57 13.78
N ASN A 85 -4.85 -9.46 14.50
CA ASN A 85 -4.44 -9.37 15.91
C ASN A 85 -3.00 -9.82 16.17
N GLN A 86 -2.17 -9.88 15.14
CA GLN A 86 -0.74 -10.17 15.24
C GLN A 86 0.09 -8.91 15.03
N VAL A 87 1.28 -8.90 15.62
CA VAL A 87 2.24 -7.79 15.47
C VAL A 87 3.14 -8.09 14.28
N LEU A 88 3.06 -7.22 13.27
CA LEU A 88 3.93 -7.26 12.09
C LEU A 88 5.19 -6.43 12.34
N VAL A 89 6.33 -7.06 12.20
CA VAL A 89 7.67 -6.46 12.28
C VAL A 89 8.18 -6.23 10.87
N THR A 90 8.60 -5.00 10.57
CA THR A 90 9.20 -4.60 9.29
C THR A 90 10.50 -3.83 9.55
N LYS A 91 11.29 -3.58 8.51
CA LYS A 91 12.51 -2.75 8.62
C LYS A 91 12.20 -1.35 9.19
N GLN A 92 11.03 -0.79 8.85
CA GLN A 92 10.63 0.54 9.33
C GLN A 92 10.08 0.57 10.76
N THR A 93 9.47 -0.52 11.23
CA THR A 93 8.89 -0.57 12.58
C THR A 93 9.88 -0.96 13.65
N GLY A 94 11.03 -1.50 13.27
CA GLY A 94 11.95 -2.14 14.20
C GLY A 94 11.30 -3.33 14.94
N GLU A 95 11.91 -3.79 16.02
CA GLU A 95 11.48 -4.97 16.78
C GLU A 95 10.12 -4.82 17.46
N THR A 96 9.71 -3.59 17.79
CA THR A 96 8.38 -3.32 18.38
C THR A 96 7.25 -3.76 17.47
N GLY A 97 7.41 -3.54 16.16
CA GLY A 97 6.40 -3.87 15.17
C GLY A 97 5.13 -3.01 15.26
N LYS A 98 4.12 -3.40 14.50
CA LYS A 98 2.78 -2.77 14.53
C LYS A 98 1.70 -3.85 14.59
N LEU A 99 0.74 -3.66 15.48
CA LEU A 99 -0.45 -4.52 15.57
C LEU A 99 -1.29 -4.37 14.30
N VAL A 100 -1.67 -5.49 13.71
CA VAL A 100 -2.56 -5.55 12.55
C VAL A 100 -3.98 -5.86 13.03
N SER A 101 -4.79 -4.84 13.17
CA SER A 101 -6.19 -4.95 13.57
C SER A 101 -7.15 -5.09 12.39
N LYS A 102 -6.69 -4.83 11.18
CA LYS A 102 -7.45 -4.98 9.94
C LYS A 102 -6.56 -5.54 8.83
N ILE A 103 -7.19 -6.30 7.93
CA ILE A 103 -6.62 -6.65 6.63
C ILE A 103 -7.46 -6.02 5.53
N MET A 104 -6.95 -6.01 4.33
CA MET A 104 -7.71 -5.66 3.13
C MET A 104 -7.68 -6.85 2.17
N VAL A 105 -8.85 -7.28 1.73
CA VAL A 105 -9.01 -8.20 0.59
C VAL A 105 -9.14 -7.35 -0.65
N ALA A 106 -8.26 -7.55 -1.60
CA ALA A 106 -8.22 -6.77 -2.83
C ALA A 106 -8.17 -7.66 -4.07
N GLU A 107 -8.56 -7.08 -5.18
CA GLU A 107 -8.39 -7.67 -6.51
C GLU A 107 -6.90 -7.84 -6.82
N ALA A 108 -6.51 -9.01 -7.33
CA ALA A 108 -5.21 -9.23 -7.94
C ALA A 108 -5.25 -8.72 -9.37
N VAL A 109 -4.36 -7.78 -9.70
CA VAL A 109 -4.24 -7.23 -11.05
C VAL A 109 -2.90 -7.63 -11.66
N ASP A 110 -2.90 -7.93 -12.95
CA ASP A 110 -1.67 -8.17 -13.69
C ASP A 110 -0.96 -6.85 -13.93
N LEU A 111 0.23 -6.71 -13.33
CA LEU A 111 1.04 -5.51 -13.44
C LEU A 111 1.90 -5.58 -14.69
N LYS A 112 1.63 -4.71 -15.66
CA LYS A 112 2.51 -4.54 -16.82
C LYS A 112 3.78 -3.74 -16.46
N LYS A 113 3.62 -2.74 -15.61
CA LYS A 113 4.70 -1.85 -15.14
C LYS A 113 4.29 -1.23 -13.81
N GLU A 114 5.22 -1.13 -12.88
CA GLU A 114 5.09 -0.33 -11.67
C GLU A 114 5.92 0.94 -11.79
N CYS A 115 5.33 2.05 -11.36
CA CYS A 115 6.01 3.33 -11.24
C CYS A 115 5.84 3.82 -9.80
N TYR A 116 6.79 4.62 -9.34
CA TYR A 116 6.65 5.33 -8.09
C TYR A 116 6.02 6.71 -8.33
N PHE A 117 5.07 7.08 -7.49
CA PHE A 117 4.47 8.42 -7.48
C PHE A 117 4.10 8.82 -6.05
N ALA A 118 4.54 9.99 -5.63
CA ALA A 118 4.20 10.55 -4.34
C ALA A 118 4.01 12.06 -4.43
N ILE A 119 3.12 12.60 -3.59
CA ILE A 119 3.00 14.04 -3.35
C ILE A 119 3.41 14.28 -1.90
N LEU A 120 4.46 15.04 -1.70
CA LEU A 120 5.09 15.29 -0.40
C LEU A 120 5.09 16.79 -0.11
N GLN A 121 5.31 17.15 1.16
CA GLN A 121 5.57 18.52 1.57
C GLN A 121 7.08 18.74 1.63
N ASP A 122 7.63 19.59 0.77
CA ASP A 122 8.99 20.08 0.88
C ASP A 122 9.02 21.22 1.90
N ARG A 123 9.55 20.94 3.10
CA ARG A 123 9.60 21.93 4.18
C ARG A 123 10.63 23.01 3.95
N ALA A 124 11.68 22.73 3.20
CA ALA A 124 12.74 23.71 2.91
C ALA A 124 12.28 24.76 1.90
N ARG A 125 11.40 24.34 0.97
CA ARG A 125 10.82 25.24 -0.05
C ARG A 125 9.39 25.67 0.27
N GLU A 126 8.83 25.18 1.39
CA GLU A 126 7.47 25.49 1.87
C GLU A 126 6.36 25.23 0.83
N CYS A 127 6.55 24.25 -0.03
CA CYS A 127 5.62 23.92 -1.10
C CYS A 127 5.43 22.41 -1.27
N PRO A 128 4.31 21.97 -1.89
CA PRO A 128 4.16 20.59 -2.31
C PRO A 128 5.21 20.23 -3.39
N VAL A 129 5.69 19.02 -3.35
CA VAL A 129 6.56 18.44 -4.38
C VAL A 129 5.98 17.10 -4.87
N ILE A 130 5.88 16.94 -6.17
CA ILE A 130 5.62 15.66 -6.81
C ILE A 130 6.96 14.94 -6.95
N VAL A 131 7.01 13.70 -6.52
CA VAL A 131 8.16 12.81 -6.71
C VAL A 131 7.69 11.61 -7.52
N ALA A 132 8.29 11.39 -8.66
CA ALA A 132 7.94 10.29 -9.54
C ALA A 132 9.20 9.55 -10.05
N SER A 133 9.03 8.25 -10.31
CA SER A 133 10.05 7.43 -10.94
C SER A 133 9.42 6.31 -11.74
N THR A 134 10.07 5.92 -12.83
CA THR A 134 9.72 4.69 -13.56
C THR A 134 10.14 3.42 -12.83
N GLU A 135 10.90 3.56 -11.75
CA GLU A 135 11.37 2.48 -10.86
C GLU A 135 10.36 2.27 -9.74
N GLY A 136 9.31 1.50 -10.00
CA GLY A 136 8.31 1.11 -9.00
C GLY A 136 8.62 -0.24 -8.36
N GLY A 137 7.90 -0.58 -7.28
CA GLY A 137 8.06 -1.85 -6.58
C GLY A 137 9.38 -2.01 -5.81
N MET A 138 10.22 -0.98 -5.81
CA MET A 138 11.53 -0.94 -5.15
C MET A 138 11.51 0.01 -3.95
N ASP A 139 12.56 -0.04 -3.14
CA ASP A 139 12.82 0.94 -2.09
C ASP A 139 13.27 2.26 -2.74
N ILE A 140 12.41 3.27 -2.71
CA ILE A 140 12.67 4.55 -3.41
C ILE A 140 13.87 5.30 -2.81
N GLU A 141 14.16 5.10 -1.53
CA GLU A 141 15.33 5.65 -0.86
C GLU A 141 16.62 5.04 -1.43
N GLU A 142 16.61 3.76 -1.76
CA GLU A 142 17.73 3.09 -2.43
C GLU A 142 17.91 3.59 -3.87
N VAL A 143 16.81 3.77 -4.60
CA VAL A 143 16.85 4.38 -5.95
C VAL A 143 17.41 5.79 -5.88
N ALA A 144 16.97 6.60 -4.90
CA ALA A 144 17.47 7.97 -4.73
C ALA A 144 18.96 8.05 -4.40
N ALA A 145 19.49 7.05 -3.68
CA ALA A 145 20.89 6.98 -3.31
C ALA A 145 21.80 6.48 -4.44
N THR A 146 21.32 5.53 -5.25
CA THR A 146 22.14 4.85 -6.28
C THR A 146 21.94 5.43 -7.69
N ARG A 147 20.74 5.94 -7.98
CA ARG A 147 20.35 6.48 -9.29
C ARG A 147 19.46 7.73 -9.13
N PRO A 148 20.01 8.84 -8.58
CA PRO A 148 19.23 10.05 -8.31
C PRO A 148 18.57 10.64 -9.58
N GLU A 149 19.14 10.41 -10.75
CA GLU A 149 18.61 10.81 -12.05
C GLU A 149 17.31 10.08 -12.44
N ALA A 150 17.03 8.94 -11.85
CA ALA A 150 15.76 8.20 -12.04
C ALA A 150 14.60 8.82 -11.24
N ILE A 151 14.87 9.82 -10.42
CA ILE A 151 13.87 10.50 -9.59
C ILE A 151 13.53 11.86 -10.16
N ILE A 152 12.32 12.02 -10.64
CA ILE A 152 11.78 13.30 -11.07
C ILE A 152 11.20 14.00 -9.85
N ARG A 153 11.52 15.28 -9.66
CA ARG A 153 10.96 16.15 -8.63
C ARG A 153 10.40 17.41 -9.25
N GLU A 154 9.10 17.63 -9.05
CA GLU A 154 8.42 18.82 -9.54
C GLU A 154 7.79 19.57 -8.37
N HIS A 155 8.24 20.80 -8.12
CA HIS A 155 7.77 21.64 -7.04
C HIS A 155 6.55 22.44 -7.52
N ILE A 156 5.48 22.44 -6.71
CA ILE A 156 4.21 23.07 -7.07
C ILE A 156 4.04 24.36 -6.27
N ASP A 157 3.89 25.49 -6.96
CA ASP A 157 3.52 26.73 -6.31
C ASP A 157 2.08 26.62 -5.76
N PRO A 158 1.85 26.79 -4.44
CA PRO A 158 0.53 26.65 -3.86
C PRO A 158 -0.51 27.63 -4.42
N ALA A 159 -0.09 28.81 -4.91
CA ALA A 159 -0.96 29.82 -5.47
C ALA A 159 -1.34 29.52 -6.94
N LEU A 160 -0.39 29.00 -7.71
CA LEU A 160 -0.57 28.71 -9.15
C LEU A 160 -1.11 27.29 -9.39
N ARG A 161 -0.95 26.37 -8.40
CA ARG A 161 -1.25 24.94 -8.52
C ARG A 161 -0.35 24.27 -9.56
N ILE A 162 -0.69 23.03 -9.95
CA ILE A 162 0.02 22.33 -11.02
C ILE A 162 -0.37 22.93 -12.38
N LEU A 163 0.61 23.27 -13.17
CA LEU A 163 0.44 23.83 -14.52
C LEU A 163 0.57 22.73 -15.58
N PRO A 164 -0.08 22.84 -16.76
CA PRO A 164 -0.06 21.79 -17.78
C PRO A 164 1.33 21.34 -18.24
N PHE A 165 2.31 22.23 -18.22
CA PHE A 165 3.67 21.88 -18.62
C PHE A 165 4.46 21.11 -17.55
N GLN A 166 3.94 21.06 -16.32
CA GLN A 166 4.53 20.29 -15.20
C GLN A 166 4.01 18.85 -15.13
N ALA A 167 2.93 18.54 -15.82
CA ALA A 167 2.32 17.21 -15.90
C ALA A 167 2.80 16.50 -17.17
#